data_970f4b8c98d1d94b109d1b0df4a2222f
#
_entry.id   970f4b8c98d1d94b109d1b0df4a2222f
#
_cell.length_a   1.000
_cell.length_b   1.000
_cell.length_c   1.000
_cell.angle_alpha   90.00
_cell.angle_beta   90.00
_cell.angle_gamma   90.00
#
_symmetry.space_group_name_H-M   'P 1'
#
loop_
_entity.id
_entity.type
_entity.pdbx_description
1 polymer ?
#
loop_
_entity_poly.entity_id
_entity_poly.type
_entity_poly.pdbx_seq_one_letter_code
_entity_poly.pdbx_strand_id
1 'polypeptide(L)'
;MTAEEFLQEALSHEDKLITDRRYLHAHPGTEFDIQDTLAYVKKELIDMGYDPKECGKAGLVALAGGKKPGKVFLLRADMDALPMPEEADVDFASTNGKMHACGHDMHTSMLLGAARLLKAHEDEICGTVKLMFQPAEEVFEGSNDMIEAGVLKNPDVDVALMIHVMAGMPLPTGTAIVCDGGVSAPAADYFTIRVQGKGCHGSMPNNGVDPITAAAHIITGLQEIHARELALSDEAVLTIGTIHGGGASNVIPDSVELGGTIRTYDEDVRSFLKTRMTEIAEGIATSFRATAEVSFGSGCPTLTNDADLSACTVSYIRELLGMQKAFTADQLNAMSGDKKAPKTAGSEDFAYVSQKVPSIMLALAAGTPDAGYCYPQHHPKVKFDEAALAQGSAIYAYTAMRWLSEHC
;
A
#
# COMPACT_ATOMS: atom_id res chain seq x y z
N MET A 1 -26.14 17.61 -10.92
CA MET A 1 -25.84 18.01 -9.49
C MET A 1 -24.60 18.88 -9.45
N THR A 2 -24.57 19.93 -8.63
CA THR A 2 -23.37 20.74 -8.39
C THR A 2 -22.40 20.01 -7.47
N ALA A 3 -21.12 20.40 -7.47
CA ALA A 3 -20.11 19.82 -6.56
C ALA A 3 -20.49 20.02 -5.07
N GLU A 4 -21.10 21.18 -4.73
CA GLU A 4 -21.56 21.48 -3.39
C GLU A 4 -22.71 20.57 -2.96
N GLU A 5 -23.71 20.35 -3.82
CA GLU A 5 -24.82 19.41 -3.57
C GLU A 5 -24.30 17.99 -3.36
N PHE A 6 -23.32 17.55 -4.16
CA PHE A 6 -22.72 16.25 -4.07
C PHE A 6 -21.97 16.06 -2.73
N LEU A 7 -21.22 17.08 -2.31
CA LEU A 7 -20.54 17.06 -1.01
C LEU A 7 -21.54 17.01 0.16
N GLN A 8 -22.64 17.77 0.08
CA GLN A 8 -23.68 17.77 1.12
C GLN A 8 -24.37 16.41 1.21
N GLU A 9 -24.59 15.72 0.10
CA GLU A 9 -25.10 14.35 0.10
C GLU A 9 -24.13 13.39 0.77
N ALA A 10 -22.82 13.46 0.47
CA ALA A 10 -21.81 12.67 1.14
C ALA A 10 -21.77 12.90 2.67
N LEU A 11 -21.85 14.16 3.09
CA LEU A 11 -21.91 14.55 4.50
C LEU A 11 -23.17 14.00 5.19
N SER A 12 -24.29 13.87 4.48
CA SER A 12 -25.52 13.30 5.04
C SER A 12 -25.39 11.80 5.39
N HIS A 13 -24.36 11.12 4.88
CA HIS A 13 -24.06 9.73 5.19
C HIS A 13 -23.06 9.54 6.35
N GLU A 14 -22.58 10.61 6.99
CA GLU A 14 -21.51 10.58 8.00
C GLU A 14 -21.75 9.56 9.11
N ASP A 15 -22.93 9.53 9.73
CA ASP A 15 -23.29 8.58 10.79
C ASP A 15 -23.16 7.12 10.35
N LYS A 16 -23.53 6.84 9.09
CA LYS A 16 -23.41 5.48 8.54
C LYS A 16 -21.94 5.13 8.26
N LEU A 17 -21.15 6.07 7.75
CA LEU A 17 -19.73 5.89 7.50
C LEU A 17 -18.96 5.62 8.80
N ILE A 18 -19.27 6.36 9.87
CA ILE A 18 -18.73 6.14 11.21
C ILE A 18 -19.11 4.74 11.73
N THR A 19 -20.36 4.33 11.53
CA THR A 19 -20.83 2.99 11.93
C THR A 19 -20.07 1.90 11.17
N ASP A 20 -19.90 2.03 9.86
CA ASP A 20 -19.16 1.09 9.02
C ASP A 20 -17.70 0.99 9.48
N ARG A 21 -17.03 2.14 9.64
CA ARG A 21 -15.65 2.22 10.09
C ARG A 21 -15.44 1.56 11.45
N ARG A 22 -16.29 1.86 12.43
CA ARG A 22 -16.17 1.32 13.80
C ARG A 22 -16.43 -0.18 13.86
N TYR A 23 -17.34 -0.68 13.02
CA TYR A 23 -17.53 -2.13 12.90
C TYR A 23 -16.26 -2.80 12.34
N LEU A 24 -15.72 -2.30 11.26
CA LEU A 24 -14.49 -2.81 10.62
C LEU A 24 -13.33 -2.76 11.61
N HIS A 25 -13.16 -1.65 12.31
CA HIS A 25 -12.10 -1.45 13.31
C HIS A 25 -12.15 -2.44 14.45
N ALA A 26 -13.35 -2.74 14.95
CA ALA A 26 -13.57 -3.69 16.06
C ALA A 26 -13.39 -5.17 15.65
N HIS A 27 -13.42 -5.48 14.33
CA HIS A 27 -13.35 -6.84 13.80
C HIS A 27 -12.22 -7.01 12.77
N PRO A 28 -10.97 -6.60 13.09
CA PRO A 28 -9.88 -6.63 12.12
C PRO A 28 -9.44 -8.05 11.81
N GLY A 29 -9.19 -8.33 10.55
CA GLY A 29 -8.47 -9.48 10.04
C GLY A 29 -7.12 -9.08 9.46
N THR A 30 -6.20 -10.03 9.27
CA THR A 30 -4.86 -9.77 8.71
C THR A 30 -4.64 -10.54 7.43
N GLU A 31 -3.90 -9.95 6.50
CA GLU A 31 -3.56 -10.63 5.24
C GLU A 31 -4.81 -11.07 4.48
N PHE A 32 -4.93 -12.38 4.18
CA PHE A 32 -6.11 -12.99 3.55
C PHE A 32 -7.15 -13.53 4.57
N ASP A 33 -6.82 -13.55 5.88
CA ASP A 33 -7.73 -13.98 6.96
C ASP A 33 -8.58 -12.79 7.45
N ILE A 34 -9.50 -12.34 6.61
CA ILE A 34 -10.35 -11.16 6.80
C ILE A 34 -11.85 -11.48 6.66
N GLN A 35 -12.29 -12.66 7.12
CA GLN A 35 -13.63 -13.18 6.84
C GLN A 35 -14.76 -12.28 7.35
N ASP A 36 -14.61 -11.69 8.53
CA ASP A 36 -15.63 -10.78 9.11
C ASP A 36 -15.73 -9.48 8.29
N THR A 37 -14.58 -8.89 7.92
CA THR A 37 -14.51 -7.72 7.04
C THR A 37 -15.13 -8.00 5.68
N LEU A 38 -14.75 -9.14 5.06
CA LEU A 38 -15.26 -9.56 3.75
C LEU A 38 -16.78 -9.73 3.76
N ALA A 39 -17.31 -10.44 4.79
CA ALA A 39 -18.74 -10.66 4.96
C ALA A 39 -19.49 -9.34 5.15
N TYR A 40 -18.94 -8.42 5.94
CA TYR A 40 -19.53 -7.11 6.18
C TYR A 40 -19.60 -6.28 4.89
N VAL A 41 -18.48 -6.13 4.19
CA VAL A 41 -18.41 -5.36 2.93
C VAL A 41 -19.34 -5.95 1.88
N LYS A 42 -19.35 -7.29 1.74
CA LYS A 42 -20.25 -7.99 0.81
C LYS A 42 -21.72 -7.71 1.11
N LYS A 43 -22.09 -7.77 2.39
CA LYS A 43 -23.46 -7.49 2.86
C LYS A 43 -23.87 -6.04 2.55
N GLU A 44 -23.03 -5.07 2.90
CA GLU A 44 -23.32 -3.65 2.66
C GLU A 44 -23.49 -3.37 1.15
N LEU A 45 -22.67 -3.95 0.29
CA LEU A 45 -22.79 -3.81 -1.16
C LEU A 45 -24.10 -4.43 -1.69
N ILE A 46 -24.50 -5.62 -1.18
CA ILE A 46 -25.77 -6.26 -1.56
C ILE A 46 -26.96 -5.40 -1.11
N ASP A 47 -26.92 -4.87 0.13
CA ASP A 47 -27.99 -4.02 0.67
C ASP A 47 -28.16 -2.71 -0.13
N MET A 48 -27.07 -2.20 -0.75
CA MET A 48 -27.11 -1.08 -1.71
C MET A 48 -27.62 -1.49 -3.11
N GLY A 49 -27.83 -2.78 -3.38
CA GLY A 49 -28.26 -3.29 -4.68
C GLY A 49 -27.14 -3.55 -5.67
N TYR A 50 -25.91 -3.73 -5.21
CA TYR A 50 -24.81 -4.25 -6.03
C TYR A 50 -24.84 -5.78 -6.12
N ASP A 51 -24.12 -6.33 -7.09
CA ASP A 51 -23.83 -7.76 -7.23
C ASP A 51 -22.31 -8.01 -7.06
N PRO A 52 -21.80 -7.95 -5.81
CA PRO A 52 -20.38 -8.09 -5.56
C PRO A 52 -19.88 -9.50 -5.90
N LYS A 53 -18.75 -9.56 -6.60
CA LYS A 53 -18.07 -10.81 -6.96
C LYS A 53 -16.78 -10.96 -6.17
N GLU A 54 -16.52 -12.17 -5.73
CA GLU A 54 -15.21 -12.53 -5.15
C GLU A 54 -14.14 -12.49 -6.25
N CYS A 55 -12.95 -12.00 -5.90
CA CYS A 55 -11.83 -11.83 -6.83
C CYS A 55 -10.53 -12.14 -6.08
N GLY A 56 -9.81 -13.16 -6.52
CA GLY A 56 -8.66 -13.68 -5.80
C GLY A 56 -9.06 -14.44 -4.53
N LYS A 57 -8.13 -14.53 -3.57
CA LYS A 57 -8.30 -15.33 -2.35
C LYS A 57 -9.34 -14.75 -1.38
N ALA A 58 -9.39 -13.41 -1.24
CA ALA A 58 -10.28 -12.73 -0.30
C ALA A 58 -10.64 -11.29 -0.73
N GLY A 59 -10.58 -10.98 -2.01
CA GLY A 59 -10.99 -9.68 -2.57
C GLY A 59 -12.45 -9.66 -3.01
N LEU A 60 -13.03 -8.46 -3.10
CA LEU A 60 -14.36 -8.21 -3.65
C LEU A 60 -14.30 -7.15 -4.76
N VAL A 61 -15.14 -7.34 -5.78
CA VAL A 61 -15.34 -6.38 -6.87
C VAL A 61 -16.82 -6.11 -7.06
N ALA A 62 -17.20 -4.84 -7.21
CA ALA A 62 -18.55 -4.44 -7.59
C ALA A 62 -18.49 -3.38 -8.71
N LEU A 63 -19.55 -3.28 -9.52
CA LEU A 63 -19.65 -2.37 -10.64
C LEU A 63 -20.79 -1.40 -10.45
N ALA A 64 -20.54 -0.10 -10.62
CA ALA A 64 -21.55 0.95 -10.73
C ALA A 64 -21.59 1.50 -12.16
N GLY A 65 -22.76 1.84 -12.67
CA GLY A 65 -22.93 2.30 -14.05
C GLY A 65 -23.01 1.16 -15.06
N GLY A 66 -22.32 1.31 -16.19
CA GLY A 66 -22.32 0.31 -17.28
C GLY A 66 -23.59 0.32 -18.16
N LYS A 67 -24.57 1.19 -17.86
CA LYS A 67 -25.77 1.38 -18.69
C LYS A 67 -25.49 2.20 -19.95
N LYS A 68 -24.50 3.07 -19.89
CA LYS A 68 -24.00 3.87 -21.01
C LYS A 68 -22.61 3.36 -21.40
N PRO A 69 -22.27 3.25 -22.69
CA PRO A 69 -20.93 2.91 -23.09
C PRO A 69 -19.94 4.01 -22.64
N GLY A 70 -18.71 3.65 -22.37
CA GLY A 70 -17.67 4.58 -21.94
C GLY A 70 -16.48 3.85 -21.32
N LYS A 71 -15.61 4.61 -20.69
CA LYS A 71 -14.41 4.16 -20.03
C LYS A 71 -14.70 3.48 -18.68
N VAL A 72 -13.67 2.87 -18.11
CA VAL A 72 -13.74 2.19 -16.81
C VAL A 72 -12.78 2.82 -15.82
N PHE A 73 -13.32 3.35 -14.73
CA PHE A 73 -12.56 3.93 -13.63
C PHE A 73 -12.54 2.98 -12.44
N LEU A 74 -11.35 2.54 -11.99
CA LEU A 74 -11.21 1.68 -10.83
C LEU A 74 -10.96 2.53 -9.57
N LEU A 75 -11.71 2.26 -8.50
CA LEU A 75 -11.50 2.78 -7.15
C LEU A 75 -11.08 1.65 -6.23
N ARG A 76 -9.97 1.80 -5.50
CA ARG A 76 -9.42 0.77 -4.62
C ARG A 76 -9.44 1.20 -3.16
N ALA A 77 -9.84 0.29 -2.28
CA ALA A 77 -9.55 0.34 -0.84
C ALA A 77 -9.03 -1.01 -0.37
N ASP A 78 -8.05 -0.97 0.51
CA ASP A 78 -7.55 -2.13 1.25
C ASP A 78 -8.43 -2.44 2.45
N MET A 79 -8.37 -3.70 2.95
CA MET A 79 -9.27 -4.21 3.99
C MET A 79 -8.56 -4.87 5.16
N ASP A 80 -7.28 -5.23 5.03
CA ASP A 80 -6.54 -5.96 6.06
C ASP A 80 -6.00 -5.05 7.15
N ALA A 81 -5.59 -5.64 8.26
CA ALA A 81 -5.06 -5.00 9.45
C ALA A 81 -3.70 -5.61 9.82
N LEU A 82 -3.05 -5.03 10.82
CA LEU A 82 -1.76 -5.47 11.33
C LEU A 82 -1.91 -6.44 12.51
N PRO A 83 -1.02 -7.46 12.65
CA PRO A 83 -0.99 -8.39 13.77
C PRO A 83 -0.33 -7.76 15.00
N MET A 84 -0.95 -6.74 15.57
CA MET A 84 -0.46 -6.00 16.73
C MET A 84 -1.60 -5.64 17.68
N PRO A 85 -1.35 -5.63 19.02
CA PRO A 85 -2.37 -5.23 19.98
C PRO A 85 -2.66 -3.72 19.86
N GLU A 86 -3.92 -3.36 20.05
CA GLU A 86 -4.34 -1.98 20.11
C GLU A 86 -4.22 -1.41 21.52
N GLU A 87 -3.68 -0.19 21.62
CA GLU A 87 -3.58 0.60 22.85
C GLU A 87 -4.25 1.98 22.69
N ALA A 88 -5.01 2.20 21.63
CA ALA A 88 -5.74 3.43 21.42
C ALA A 88 -6.92 3.56 22.42
N ASP A 89 -7.10 4.76 22.94
CA ASP A 89 -8.24 5.07 23.82
C ASP A 89 -9.45 5.44 22.95
N VAL A 90 -10.18 4.41 22.50
CA VAL A 90 -11.42 4.50 21.71
C VAL A 90 -12.42 3.43 22.14
N ASP A 91 -13.71 3.74 22.14
CA ASP A 91 -14.77 2.85 22.61
C ASP A 91 -14.97 1.61 21.71
N PHE A 92 -14.45 1.63 20.50
CA PHE A 92 -14.56 0.57 19.49
C PHE A 92 -13.23 -0.14 19.24
N ALA A 93 -12.27 -0.05 20.17
CA ALA A 93 -10.96 -0.71 20.06
C ALA A 93 -11.08 -2.21 19.80
N SER A 94 -10.19 -2.73 18.98
CA SER A 94 -10.08 -4.16 18.75
C SER A 94 -9.59 -4.91 19.99
N THR A 95 -10.10 -6.12 20.20
CA THR A 95 -9.71 -6.98 21.33
C THR A 95 -9.09 -8.31 20.91
N ASN A 96 -8.90 -8.54 19.62
CA ASN A 96 -8.44 -9.83 19.06
C ASN A 96 -6.94 -9.90 18.79
N GLY A 97 -6.17 -8.89 19.21
CA GLY A 97 -4.71 -8.84 18.99
C GLY A 97 -4.30 -8.37 17.61
N LYS A 98 -5.24 -7.86 16.82
CA LYS A 98 -5.02 -7.23 15.51
C LYS A 98 -5.52 -5.79 15.56
N MET A 99 -5.00 -4.88 14.74
CA MET A 99 -5.38 -3.46 14.75
C MET A 99 -5.31 -2.85 13.36
N HIS A 100 -6.31 -2.05 12.98
CA HIS A 100 -6.25 -1.18 11.80
C HIS A 100 -5.34 0.04 12.02
N ALA A 101 -4.04 -0.22 12.28
CA ALA A 101 -3.08 0.83 12.59
C ALA A 101 -2.56 1.59 11.35
N CYS A 102 -2.91 1.15 10.15
CA CYS A 102 -2.66 1.86 8.89
C CYS A 102 -3.87 2.67 8.41
N GLY A 103 -5.09 2.37 8.92
CA GLY A 103 -6.31 3.09 8.57
C GLY A 103 -7.13 2.45 7.45
N HIS A 104 -6.93 1.16 7.16
CA HIS A 104 -7.66 0.45 6.11
C HIS A 104 -9.16 0.32 6.42
N ASP A 105 -9.58 0.37 7.68
CA ASP A 105 -10.98 0.53 8.09
C ASP A 105 -11.60 1.84 7.60
N MET A 106 -10.82 2.94 7.61
CA MET A 106 -11.21 4.23 7.01
C MET A 106 -11.32 4.11 5.50
N HIS A 107 -10.31 3.49 4.83
CA HIS A 107 -10.31 3.32 3.37
C HIS A 107 -11.51 2.51 2.89
N THR A 108 -11.77 1.37 3.53
CA THR A 108 -12.92 0.50 3.23
C THR A 108 -14.24 1.25 3.45
N SER A 109 -14.38 1.98 4.58
CA SER A 109 -15.59 2.77 4.86
C SER A 109 -15.80 3.88 3.84
N MET A 110 -14.73 4.60 3.43
CA MET A 110 -14.82 5.63 2.40
C MET A 110 -15.25 5.05 1.04
N LEU A 111 -14.75 3.87 0.66
CA LEU A 111 -15.16 3.24 -0.60
C LEU A 111 -16.58 2.70 -0.54
N LEU A 112 -17.06 2.21 0.62
CA LEU A 112 -18.48 1.90 0.83
C LEU A 112 -19.36 3.16 0.73
N GLY A 113 -18.90 4.30 1.25
CA GLY A 113 -19.56 5.58 1.09
C GLY A 113 -19.63 6.04 -0.38
N ALA A 114 -18.51 5.92 -1.09
CA ALA A 114 -18.49 6.16 -2.53
C ALA A 114 -19.45 5.24 -3.29
N ALA A 115 -19.55 3.96 -2.90
CA ALA A 115 -20.51 3.03 -3.49
C ALA A 115 -21.96 3.51 -3.30
N ARG A 116 -22.33 4.06 -2.13
CA ARG A 116 -23.68 4.62 -1.90
C ARG A 116 -23.96 5.79 -2.84
N LEU A 117 -23.02 6.74 -2.92
CA LEU A 117 -23.14 7.89 -3.81
C LEU A 117 -23.25 7.48 -5.29
N LEU A 118 -22.37 6.59 -5.74
CA LEU A 118 -22.37 6.08 -7.11
C LEU A 118 -23.67 5.32 -7.44
N LYS A 119 -24.25 4.61 -6.46
CA LYS A 119 -25.51 3.90 -6.68
C LYS A 119 -26.70 4.85 -6.77
N ALA A 120 -26.72 5.90 -5.97
CA ALA A 120 -27.75 6.93 -6.02
C ALA A 120 -27.74 7.66 -7.39
N HIS A 121 -26.56 7.83 -8.00
CA HIS A 121 -26.36 8.50 -9.29
C HIS A 121 -26.01 7.56 -10.44
N GLU A 122 -26.35 6.27 -10.33
CA GLU A 122 -25.94 5.24 -11.29
C GLU A 122 -26.36 5.56 -12.75
N ASP A 123 -27.51 6.18 -12.93
CA ASP A 123 -28.02 6.57 -14.26
C ASP A 123 -27.27 7.75 -14.89
N GLU A 124 -26.52 8.51 -14.08
CA GLU A 124 -25.70 9.64 -14.55
C GLU A 124 -24.31 9.17 -15.02
N ILE A 125 -23.84 8.00 -14.57
CA ILE A 125 -22.51 7.48 -14.88
C ILE A 125 -22.40 7.18 -16.37
N CYS A 126 -21.40 7.77 -17.03
CA CYS A 126 -20.99 7.44 -18.40
C CYS A 126 -19.84 6.41 -18.31
N GLY A 127 -20.05 5.21 -18.80
CA GLY A 127 -19.10 4.10 -18.60
C GLY A 127 -19.35 3.35 -17.30
N THR A 128 -18.27 2.91 -16.63
CA THR A 128 -18.33 2.05 -15.45
C THR A 128 -17.35 2.49 -14.37
N VAL A 129 -17.79 2.53 -13.13
CA VAL A 129 -16.91 2.59 -11.96
C VAL A 129 -16.77 1.18 -11.38
N LYS A 130 -15.53 0.70 -11.28
CA LYS A 130 -15.19 -0.59 -10.68
C LYS A 130 -14.67 -0.38 -9.28
N LEU A 131 -15.34 -0.95 -8.28
CA LEU A 131 -14.96 -0.89 -6.88
C LEU A 131 -14.12 -2.12 -6.54
N MET A 132 -12.89 -1.91 -6.08
CA MET A 132 -11.95 -2.97 -5.69
C MET A 132 -11.71 -2.89 -4.18
N PHE A 133 -12.21 -3.87 -3.45
CA PHE A 133 -11.94 -4.06 -2.02
C PHE A 133 -10.87 -5.14 -1.88
N GLN A 134 -9.68 -4.75 -1.45
CA GLN A 134 -8.47 -5.55 -1.55
C GLN A 134 -8.01 -6.07 -0.18
N PRO A 135 -7.67 -7.37 -0.02
CA PRO A 135 -6.99 -7.93 1.15
C PRO A 135 -5.47 -7.75 1.07
N ALA A 136 -4.76 -8.10 2.12
CA ALA A 136 -3.32 -8.40 2.16
C ALA A 136 -2.40 -7.32 1.56
N GLU A 137 -2.71 -6.03 1.80
CA GLU A 137 -1.84 -4.92 1.43
C GLU A 137 -0.55 -4.95 2.23
N GLU A 138 -0.63 -5.17 3.55
CA GLU A 138 0.48 -5.10 4.52
C GLU A 138 1.59 -6.15 4.27
N VAL A 139 1.30 -7.16 3.44
CA VAL A 139 2.27 -8.16 2.98
C VAL A 139 2.58 -8.07 1.48
N PHE A 140 2.05 -7.05 0.79
CA PHE A 140 2.25 -6.79 -0.64
C PHE A 140 1.81 -7.92 -1.58
N GLU A 141 0.76 -8.67 -1.21
CA GLU A 141 0.28 -9.81 -2.00
C GLU A 141 -1.12 -9.59 -2.59
N GLY A 142 -1.94 -8.77 -1.95
CA GLY A 142 -3.37 -8.68 -2.27
C GLY A 142 -3.67 -8.09 -3.64
N SER A 143 -2.97 -7.01 -4.00
CA SER A 143 -3.15 -6.36 -5.29
C SER A 143 -2.80 -7.30 -6.45
N ASN A 144 -1.67 -7.99 -6.36
CA ASN A 144 -1.23 -8.94 -7.39
C ASN A 144 -2.17 -10.14 -7.48
N ASP A 145 -2.63 -10.71 -6.35
CA ASP A 145 -3.61 -11.80 -6.30
C ASP A 145 -4.90 -11.43 -7.04
N MET A 146 -5.44 -10.23 -6.80
CA MET A 146 -6.64 -9.75 -7.49
C MET A 146 -6.39 -9.45 -8.99
N ILE A 147 -5.20 -8.97 -9.36
CA ILE A 147 -4.81 -8.76 -10.77
C ILE A 147 -4.75 -10.09 -11.52
N GLU A 148 -4.13 -11.11 -10.93
CA GLU A 148 -4.09 -12.46 -11.50
C GLU A 148 -5.48 -13.08 -11.61
N ALA A 149 -6.38 -12.78 -10.67
CA ALA A 149 -7.79 -13.16 -10.73
C ALA A 149 -8.62 -12.32 -11.72
N GLY A 150 -8.04 -11.31 -12.38
CA GLY A 150 -8.64 -10.56 -13.46
C GLY A 150 -9.37 -9.27 -13.04
N VAL A 151 -9.06 -8.66 -11.90
CA VAL A 151 -9.71 -7.40 -11.45
C VAL A 151 -9.59 -6.27 -12.47
N LEU A 152 -8.52 -6.22 -13.27
CA LEU A 152 -8.34 -5.22 -14.33
C LEU A 152 -9.05 -5.55 -15.64
N LYS A 153 -9.80 -6.66 -15.70
CA LYS A 153 -10.50 -7.17 -16.88
C LYS A 153 -12.00 -7.29 -16.62
N ASN A 154 -12.78 -7.36 -17.67
CA ASN A 154 -14.23 -7.64 -17.64
C ASN A 154 -15.04 -6.70 -16.72
N PRO A 155 -15.13 -5.38 -16.99
CA PRO A 155 -14.57 -4.64 -18.13
C PRO A 155 -13.09 -4.26 -17.91
N ASP A 156 -12.37 -4.01 -19.01
CA ASP A 156 -10.98 -3.56 -18.94
C ASP A 156 -10.89 -2.18 -18.30
N VAL A 157 -9.99 -2.04 -17.32
CA VAL A 157 -9.80 -0.79 -16.57
C VAL A 157 -8.94 0.18 -17.38
N ASP A 158 -9.40 1.43 -17.50
CA ASP A 158 -8.68 2.50 -18.19
C ASP A 158 -7.79 3.30 -17.24
N VAL A 159 -8.28 3.62 -16.04
CA VAL A 159 -7.54 4.37 -14.99
C VAL A 159 -7.93 3.89 -13.60
N ALA A 160 -7.07 4.17 -12.60
CA ALA A 160 -7.32 3.78 -11.23
C ALA A 160 -6.97 4.87 -10.21
N LEU A 161 -7.65 4.89 -9.07
CA LEU A 161 -7.41 5.80 -7.96
C LEU A 161 -7.50 5.06 -6.62
N MET A 162 -6.58 5.40 -5.70
CA MET A 162 -6.66 5.04 -4.30
C MET A 162 -6.48 6.26 -3.38
N ILE A 163 -7.05 6.19 -2.20
CA ILE A 163 -6.87 7.17 -1.13
C ILE A 163 -6.20 6.49 0.05
N HIS A 164 -5.12 7.07 0.58
CA HIS A 164 -4.54 6.66 1.85
C HIS A 164 -4.77 7.75 2.91
N VAL A 165 -5.35 7.40 4.05
CA VAL A 165 -5.50 8.35 5.17
C VAL A 165 -4.16 8.55 5.89
N MET A 166 -3.93 9.76 6.37
CA MET A 166 -2.70 10.12 7.08
C MET A 166 -3.04 10.78 8.41
N ALA A 167 -2.68 10.14 9.52
CA ALA A 167 -2.76 10.72 10.85
C ALA A 167 -1.56 11.64 11.13
N GLY A 168 -1.74 12.62 12.02
CA GLY A 168 -0.66 13.46 12.52
C GLY A 168 -0.09 14.46 11.50
N MET A 169 -0.77 14.70 10.40
CA MET A 169 -0.39 15.77 9.47
C MET A 169 -0.77 17.14 10.03
N PRO A 170 0.08 18.18 9.85
CA PRO A 170 -0.23 19.53 10.27
C PRO A 170 -1.17 20.24 9.25
N LEU A 171 -2.20 19.53 8.81
CA LEU A 171 -3.20 19.99 7.84
C LEU A 171 -4.60 19.69 8.37
N PRO A 172 -5.58 20.58 8.13
CA PRO A 172 -6.96 20.32 8.54
C PRO A 172 -7.50 19.00 7.99
N THR A 173 -8.21 18.25 8.83
CA THR A 173 -8.87 16.99 8.43
C THR A 173 -9.67 17.16 7.13
N GLY A 174 -9.59 16.16 6.24
CA GLY A 174 -10.21 16.19 4.92
C GLY A 174 -9.43 17.00 3.87
N THR A 175 -8.19 17.45 4.17
CA THR A 175 -7.31 18.01 3.15
C THR A 175 -6.70 16.90 2.32
N ALA A 176 -6.88 16.95 1.00
CA ALA A 176 -6.34 16.00 0.06
C ALA A 176 -4.99 16.47 -0.51
N ILE A 177 -4.03 15.55 -0.57
CA ILE A 177 -2.72 15.74 -1.19
C ILE A 177 -2.62 14.75 -2.34
N VAL A 178 -2.74 15.24 -3.55
CA VAL A 178 -2.63 14.44 -4.76
C VAL A 178 -1.15 14.26 -5.09
N CYS A 179 -0.70 13.03 -5.29
CA CYS A 179 0.66 12.78 -5.73
C CYS A 179 0.90 13.39 -7.11
N ASP A 180 2.04 14.02 -7.31
CA ASP A 180 2.44 14.51 -8.62
C ASP A 180 2.77 13.35 -9.55
N GLY A 181 2.82 13.59 -10.86
CA GLY A 181 3.21 12.56 -11.84
C GLY A 181 4.60 12.00 -11.58
N GLY A 182 4.76 10.69 -11.73
CA GLY A 182 6.01 9.98 -11.47
C GLY A 182 5.93 9.06 -10.24
N VAL A 183 7.08 8.61 -9.78
CA VAL A 183 7.17 7.64 -8.67
C VAL A 183 6.99 8.34 -7.32
N SER A 184 5.97 7.92 -6.55
CA SER A 184 5.67 8.45 -5.21
C SER A 184 6.07 7.52 -4.08
N ALA A 185 6.06 6.19 -4.28
CA ALA A 185 6.47 5.22 -3.28
C ALA A 185 7.51 4.24 -3.85
N PRO A 186 8.51 3.81 -3.05
CA PRO A 186 9.56 2.92 -3.53
C PRO A 186 9.05 1.50 -3.73
N ALA A 187 9.72 0.77 -4.60
CA ALA A 187 9.65 -0.68 -4.60
C ALA A 187 10.16 -1.25 -3.28
N ALA A 188 9.61 -2.37 -2.89
CA ALA A 188 10.04 -3.14 -1.73
C ALA A 188 10.24 -4.61 -2.11
N ASP A 189 11.31 -5.21 -1.65
CA ASP A 189 11.49 -6.66 -1.73
C ASP A 189 12.09 -7.17 -0.43
N TYR A 190 11.49 -8.22 0.11
CA TYR A 190 12.07 -9.02 1.18
C TYR A 190 12.89 -10.15 0.57
N PHE A 191 14.04 -10.44 1.13
CA PHE A 191 14.89 -11.52 0.64
C PHE A 191 15.48 -12.35 1.78
N THR A 192 15.83 -13.58 1.43
CA THR A 192 16.58 -14.51 2.29
C THR A 192 17.79 -15.02 1.53
N ILE A 193 18.96 -15.03 2.17
CA ILE A 193 20.18 -15.65 1.66
C ILE A 193 20.51 -16.82 2.58
N ARG A 194 20.39 -18.03 2.07
CA ARG A 194 20.80 -19.25 2.77
C ARG A 194 22.20 -19.66 2.35
N VAL A 195 23.14 -19.63 3.29
CA VAL A 195 24.51 -20.04 3.09
C VAL A 195 24.67 -21.45 3.63
N GLN A 196 24.94 -22.40 2.75
CA GLN A 196 25.12 -23.81 3.08
C GLN A 196 26.60 -24.16 3.12
N GLY A 197 27.08 -24.56 4.28
CA GLY A 197 28.39 -25.11 4.53
C GLY A 197 28.32 -26.58 4.90
N LYS A 198 29.25 -27.01 5.77
CA LYS A 198 29.30 -28.34 6.35
C LYS A 198 29.78 -28.28 7.79
N GLY A 199 28.94 -28.67 8.72
CA GLY A 199 29.22 -28.66 10.15
C GLY A 199 30.35 -29.59 10.54
N CYS A 200 31.06 -29.19 11.60
CA CYS A 200 32.10 -30.03 12.19
C CYS A 200 32.48 -29.54 13.61
N HIS A 201 33.32 -30.26 14.29
CA HIS A 201 33.89 -29.84 15.57
C HIS A 201 34.76 -28.59 15.39
N GLY A 202 34.54 -27.55 16.18
CA GLY A 202 35.21 -26.25 16.05
C GLY A 202 36.74 -26.28 16.13
N SER A 203 37.34 -27.29 16.79
CA SER A 203 38.77 -27.50 16.79
C SER A 203 39.31 -28.27 15.57
N MET A 204 38.45 -28.76 14.68
CA MET A 204 38.80 -29.51 13.48
C MET A 204 38.14 -28.85 12.22
N PRO A 205 38.39 -27.59 11.95
CA PRO A 205 37.68 -26.83 10.89
C PRO A 205 37.99 -27.35 9.48
N ASN A 206 39.10 -28.07 9.31
CA ASN A 206 39.49 -28.71 8.07
C ASN A 206 38.54 -29.84 7.63
N ASN A 207 37.70 -30.37 8.53
CA ASN A 207 36.71 -31.41 8.24
C ASN A 207 35.35 -30.86 7.81
N GLY A 208 35.17 -29.53 7.88
CA GLY A 208 33.95 -28.82 7.53
C GLY A 208 34.15 -27.72 6.50
N VAL A 209 33.09 -26.96 6.33
CA VAL A 209 33.03 -25.70 5.58
C VAL A 209 32.24 -24.70 6.42
N ASP A 210 32.86 -23.63 6.85
CA ASP A 210 32.26 -22.67 7.79
C ASP A 210 31.32 -21.70 7.07
N PRO A 211 29.99 -21.81 7.26
CA PRO A 211 29.02 -20.89 6.64
C PRO A 211 28.94 -19.54 7.37
N ILE A 212 29.35 -19.46 8.64
CA ILE A 212 29.35 -18.18 9.39
C ILE A 212 30.39 -17.23 8.81
N THR A 213 31.60 -17.72 8.57
CA THR A 213 32.65 -16.92 7.94
C THR A 213 32.24 -16.52 6.51
N ALA A 214 31.67 -17.42 5.72
CA ALA A 214 31.19 -17.09 4.38
C ALA A 214 30.08 -16.03 4.41
N ALA A 215 29.09 -16.16 5.32
CA ALA A 215 28.01 -15.17 5.51
C ALA A 215 28.54 -13.78 5.88
N ALA A 216 29.53 -13.71 6.78
CA ALA A 216 30.14 -12.43 7.15
C ALA A 216 30.79 -11.72 5.94
N HIS A 217 31.44 -12.48 5.04
CA HIS A 217 32.01 -11.94 3.81
C HIS A 217 30.92 -11.58 2.78
N ILE A 218 29.82 -12.31 2.72
CA ILE A 218 28.67 -11.94 1.88
C ILE A 218 28.09 -10.60 2.32
N ILE A 219 27.84 -10.39 3.63
CA ILE A 219 27.34 -9.12 4.18
C ILE A 219 28.25 -7.97 3.79
N THR A 220 29.57 -8.15 3.90
CA THR A 220 30.56 -7.12 3.56
C THR A 220 30.61 -6.90 2.05
N GLY A 221 30.58 -7.98 1.26
CA GLY A 221 30.63 -7.94 -0.20
C GLY A 221 29.43 -7.26 -0.84
N LEU A 222 28.22 -7.41 -0.24
CA LEU A 222 27.03 -6.73 -0.72
C LEU A 222 27.12 -5.20 -0.61
N GLN A 223 27.99 -4.66 0.26
CA GLN A 223 28.22 -3.21 0.32
C GLN A 223 28.90 -2.66 -0.93
N GLU A 224 29.56 -3.51 -1.74
CA GLU A 224 30.17 -3.11 -3.02
C GLU A 224 29.15 -2.53 -3.97
N ILE A 225 27.91 -3.03 -3.95
CA ILE A 225 26.82 -2.54 -4.81
C ILE A 225 26.61 -1.04 -4.61
N HIS A 226 26.41 -0.61 -3.36
CA HIS A 226 26.22 0.82 -3.05
C HIS A 226 27.50 1.63 -3.23
N ALA A 227 28.64 1.04 -2.91
CA ALA A 227 29.90 1.77 -2.88
C ALA A 227 30.50 1.99 -4.28
N ARG A 228 30.22 1.14 -5.27
CA ARG A 228 30.92 1.11 -6.55
C ARG A 228 30.07 0.84 -7.78
N GLU A 229 28.89 0.27 -7.65
CA GLU A 229 28.12 -0.22 -8.81
C GLU A 229 26.88 0.63 -9.10
N LEU A 230 26.28 1.27 -8.09
CA LEU A 230 25.17 2.22 -8.28
C LEU A 230 25.71 3.59 -8.69
N ALA A 231 25.00 4.27 -9.58
CA ALA A 231 25.30 5.66 -9.92
C ALA A 231 24.95 6.59 -8.73
N LEU A 232 25.58 7.75 -8.67
CA LEU A 232 25.33 8.74 -7.60
C LEU A 232 23.87 9.24 -7.58
N SER A 233 23.17 9.13 -8.71
CA SER A 233 21.74 9.48 -8.85
C SER A 233 20.78 8.40 -8.36
N ASP A 234 21.26 7.17 -8.17
CA ASP A 234 20.40 6.03 -7.88
C ASP A 234 20.05 5.99 -6.39
N GLU A 235 18.75 6.07 -6.12
CA GLU A 235 18.24 6.02 -4.75
C GLU A 235 17.86 4.57 -4.40
N ALA A 236 18.69 3.92 -3.60
CA ALA A 236 18.48 2.54 -3.18
C ALA A 236 18.94 2.29 -1.75
N VAL A 237 18.29 1.34 -1.09
CA VAL A 237 18.67 0.83 0.23
C VAL A 237 18.67 -0.69 0.18
N LEU A 238 19.76 -1.32 0.63
CA LEU A 238 19.86 -2.74 0.87
C LEU A 238 20.22 -2.94 2.33
N THR A 239 19.37 -3.63 3.08
CA THR A 239 19.55 -3.86 4.51
C THR A 239 19.56 -5.35 4.80
N ILE A 240 20.59 -5.82 5.50
CA ILE A 240 20.55 -7.12 6.19
C ILE A 240 20.02 -6.87 7.61
N GLY A 241 18.82 -7.33 7.89
CA GLY A 241 18.11 -7.12 9.16
C GLY A 241 18.24 -8.27 10.14
N THR A 242 18.47 -9.49 9.63
CA THR A 242 18.58 -10.69 10.46
C THR A 242 19.74 -11.58 10.03
N ILE A 243 20.33 -12.30 11.01
CA ILE A 243 21.31 -13.35 10.80
C ILE A 243 21.03 -14.48 11.79
N HIS A 244 20.87 -15.69 11.31
CA HIS A 244 20.60 -16.88 12.10
C HIS A 244 21.56 -18.02 11.72
N GLY A 245 22.28 -18.54 12.73
CA GLY A 245 23.17 -19.69 12.52
C GLY A 245 24.02 -19.99 13.75
N GLY A 246 24.38 -21.27 13.89
CA GLY A 246 25.13 -21.78 15.04
C GLY A 246 24.28 -22.00 16.29
N GLY A 247 24.61 -23.03 17.06
CA GLY A 247 23.93 -23.38 18.32
C GLY A 247 24.90 -23.54 19.51
N ALA A 248 26.18 -23.70 19.23
CA ALA A 248 27.21 -23.85 20.25
C ALA A 248 28.56 -23.29 19.78
N SER A 249 29.30 -22.65 20.69
CA SER A 249 30.57 -21.93 20.38
C SER A 249 31.70 -22.83 19.90
N ASN A 250 31.64 -24.14 20.14
CA ASN A 250 32.65 -25.13 19.76
C ASN A 250 32.21 -26.00 18.55
N VAL A 251 31.15 -25.62 17.83
CA VAL A 251 30.61 -26.32 16.67
C VAL A 251 30.46 -25.37 15.49
N ILE A 252 31.03 -25.73 14.35
CA ILE A 252 30.73 -25.08 13.06
C ILE A 252 29.36 -25.62 12.58
N PRO A 253 28.35 -24.77 12.31
CA PRO A 253 27.04 -25.21 11.86
C PRO A 253 27.03 -25.65 10.42
N ASP A 254 25.94 -26.30 10.00
CA ASP A 254 25.74 -26.69 8.60
C ASP A 254 25.32 -25.49 7.71
N SER A 255 24.59 -24.53 8.26
CA SER A 255 24.08 -23.39 7.50
C SER A 255 23.94 -22.11 8.32
N VAL A 256 23.86 -20.99 7.61
CA VAL A 256 23.50 -19.65 8.10
C VAL A 256 22.44 -19.08 7.20
N GLU A 257 21.48 -18.36 7.76
CA GLU A 257 20.46 -17.62 7.05
C GLU A 257 20.57 -16.13 7.34
N LEU A 258 20.54 -15.33 6.28
CA LEU A 258 20.49 -13.86 6.32
C LEU A 258 19.14 -13.42 5.77
N GLY A 259 18.44 -12.53 6.45
CA GLY A 259 17.21 -11.91 5.98
C GLY A 259 17.36 -10.41 5.83
N GLY A 260 16.71 -9.85 4.83
CA GLY A 260 16.80 -8.41 4.59
C GLY A 260 15.76 -7.85 3.66
N THR A 261 15.94 -6.57 3.32
CA THR A 261 15.05 -5.83 2.41
C THR A 261 15.82 -4.98 1.42
N ILE A 262 15.21 -4.80 0.23
CA ILE A 262 15.61 -3.82 -0.77
C ILE A 262 14.53 -2.74 -0.84
N ARG A 263 14.95 -1.47 -1.04
CA ARG A 263 14.09 -0.34 -1.41
C ARG A 263 14.74 0.45 -2.52
N THR A 264 13.97 0.87 -3.51
CA THR A 264 14.43 1.79 -4.58
C THR A 264 13.24 2.44 -5.27
N TYR A 265 13.47 3.61 -5.87
CA TYR A 265 12.46 4.33 -6.65
C TYR A 265 12.57 4.07 -8.15
N ASP A 266 13.34 3.06 -8.56
CA ASP A 266 13.62 2.73 -9.97
C ASP A 266 13.57 1.22 -10.21
N GLU A 267 12.78 0.76 -11.18
CA GLU A 267 12.61 -0.67 -11.48
C GLU A 267 13.86 -1.30 -12.14
N ASP A 268 14.62 -0.53 -12.88
CA ASP A 268 15.88 -1.04 -13.48
C ASP A 268 16.93 -1.23 -12.38
N VAL A 269 17.01 -0.29 -11.43
CA VAL A 269 17.86 -0.42 -10.23
C VAL A 269 17.39 -1.59 -9.37
N ARG A 270 16.07 -1.80 -9.21
CA ARG A 270 15.50 -2.95 -8.49
C ARG A 270 15.96 -4.28 -9.09
N SER A 271 15.81 -4.40 -10.40
CA SER A 271 16.21 -5.60 -11.15
C SER A 271 17.70 -5.84 -11.08
N PHE A 272 18.50 -4.79 -11.19
CA PHE A 272 19.95 -4.82 -11.04
C PHE A 272 20.35 -5.31 -9.64
N LEU A 273 19.80 -4.74 -8.57
CA LEU A 273 20.08 -5.12 -7.19
C LEU A 273 19.84 -6.61 -6.95
N LYS A 274 18.68 -7.12 -7.39
CA LYS A 274 18.33 -8.55 -7.27
C LYS A 274 19.35 -9.47 -7.95
N THR A 275 19.74 -9.11 -9.14
CA THR A 275 20.74 -9.86 -9.93
C THR A 275 22.11 -9.84 -9.25
N ARG A 276 22.59 -8.62 -8.89
CA ARG A 276 23.93 -8.46 -8.31
C ARG A 276 24.06 -9.09 -6.92
N MET A 277 23.02 -9.00 -6.11
CA MET A 277 23.00 -9.68 -4.80
C MET A 277 23.22 -11.18 -4.95
N THR A 278 22.55 -11.81 -5.92
CA THR A 278 22.68 -13.25 -6.20
C THR A 278 24.10 -13.57 -6.63
N GLU A 279 24.63 -12.84 -7.60
CA GLU A 279 26.00 -13.05 -8.14
C GLU A 279 27.07 -12.90 -7.05
N ILE A 280 26.96 -11.87 -6.21
CA ILE A 280 27.94 -11.63 -5.12
C ILE A 280 27.84 -12.72 -4.05
N ALA A 281 26.63 -13.07 -3.63
CA ALA A 281 26.42 -14.09 -2.61
C ALA A 281 26.96 -15.46 -3.07
N GLU A 282 26.63 -15.90 -4.28
CA GLU A 282 27.08 -17.16 -4.86
C GLU A 282 28.62 -17.17 -5.09
N GLY A 283 29.17 -16.06 -5.62
CA GLY A 283 30.61 -15.93 -5.89
C GLY A 283 31.44 -16.00 -4.61
N ILE A 284 31.00 -15.28 -3.55
CA ILE A 284 31.68 -15.33 -2.24
C ILE A 284 31.55 -16.71 -1.61
N ALA A 285 30.35 -17.28 -1.56
CA ALA A 285 30.13 -18.61 -0.99
C ALA A 285 31.05 -19.66 -1.66
N THR A 286 31.13 -19.64 -2.99
CA THR A 286 32.02 -20.51 -3.77
C THR A 286 33.48 -20.35 -3.37
N SER A 287 33.96 -19.13 -3.11
CA SER A 287 35.33 -18.86 -2.66
C SER A 287 35.64 -19.50 -1.30
N PHE A 288 34.61 -19.72 -0.48
CA PHE A 288 34.69 -20.40 0.81
C PHE A 288 34.33 -21.91 0.73
N ARG A 289 34.15 -22.46 -0.45
CA ARG A 289 33.70 -23.85 -0.68
C ARG A 289 32.27 -24.13 -0.17
N ALA A 290 31.53 -23.08 0.16
CA ALA A 290 30.11 -23.10 0.51
C ALA A 290 29.25 -22.87 -0.75
N THR A 291 27.92 -22.97 -0.58
CA THR A 291 26.96 -22.49 -1.58
C THR A 291 26.05 -21.41 -0.92
N ALA A 292 25.55 -20.48 -1.74
CA ALA A 292 24.53 -19.56 -1.31
C ALA A 292 23.32 -19.66 -2.26
N GLU A 293 22.13 -19.55 -1.68
CA GLU A 293 20.87 -19.45 -2.40
C GLU A 293 20.18 -18.16 -1.97
N VAL A 294 19.85 -17.30 -2.95
CA VAL A 294 19.12 -16.06 -2.71
C VAL A 294 17.68 -16.24 -3.19
N SER A 295 16.74 -16.08 -2.28
CA SER A 295 15.31 -16.10 -2.58
C SER A 295 14.68 -14.76 -2.26
N PHE A 296 13.75 -14.31 -3.12
CA PHE A 296 12.94 -13.14 -2.91
C PHE A 296 11.52 -13.58 -2.53
N GLY A 297 11.05 -13.09 -1.39
CA GLY A 297 9.70 -13.35 -0.88
C GLY A 297 8.69 -12.30 -1.35
N SER A 298 7.88 -11.81 -0.43
CA SER A 298 6.92 -10.73 -0.72
C SER A 298 7.62 -9.44 -1.13
N GLY A 299 6.92 -8.61 -1.88
CA GLY A 299 7.43 -7.32 -2.33
C GLY A 299 6.46 -6.67 -3.31
N CYS A 300 6.68 -5.41 -3.63
CA CYS A 300 5.91 -4.67 -4.62
C CYS A 300 6.81 -3.80 -5.50
N PRO A 301 6.38 -3.46 -6.72
CA PRO A 301 7.10 -2.52 -7.58
C PRO A 301 6.99 -1.07 -7.06
N THR A 302 7.61 -0.14 -7.78
CA THR A 302 7.43 1.30 -7.55
C THR A 302 6.01 1.73 -7.84
N LEU A 303 5.42 2.57 -6.99
CA LEU A 303 4.12 3.18 -7.25
C LEU A 303 4.32 4.41 -8.13
N THR A 304 3.76 4.36 -9.35
CA THR A 304 3.88 5.43 -10.33
C THR A 304 2.54 6.11 -10.55
N ASN A 305 2.52 7.44 -10.48
CA ASN A 305 1.34 8.26 -10.70
C ASN A 305 1.35 8.81 -12.12
N ASP A 306 0.19 8.78 -12.77
CA ASP A 306 -0.01 9.40 -14.08
C ASP A 306 -0.16 10.92 -13.94
N ALA A 307 0.61 11.68 -14.74
CA ALA A 307 0.66 13.13 -14.61
C ALA A 307 -0.65 13.83 -15.03
N ASP A 308 -1.30 13.34 -16.09
CA ASP A 308 -2.54 13.92 -16.58
C ASP A 308 -3.70 13.60 -15.62
N LEU A 309 -3.75 12.36 -15.10
CA LEU A 309 -4.71 11.95 -14.09
C LEU A 309 -4.50 12.73 -12.76
N SER A 310 -3.25 13.00 -12.37
CA SER A 310 -2.93 13.86 -11.22
C SER A 310 -3.49 15.27 -11.39
N ALA A 311 -3.22 15.89 -12.54
CA ALA A 311 -3.66 17.25 -12.83
C ALA A 311 -5.18 17.40 -12.84
N CYS A 312 -5.90 16.46 -13.45
CA CYS A 312 -7.36 16.50 -13.45
C CYS A 312 -7.94 16.17 -12.06
N THR A 313 -7.36 15.19 -11.33
CA THR A 313 -7.81 14.82 -9.99
C THR A 313 -7.73 15.98 -9.01
N VAL A 314 -6.60 16.70 -8.96
CA VAL A 314 -6.48 17.86 -8.07
C VAL A 314 -7.49 18.96 -8.44
N SER A 315 -7.80 19.12 -9.74
CA SER A 315 -8.82 20.08 -10.20
C SER A 315 -10.22 19.68 -9.75
N TYR A 316 -10.59 18.41 -9.89
CA TYR A 316 -11.91 17.92 -9.43
C TYR A 316 -12.08 18.03 -7.92
N ILE A 317 -11.03 17.73 -7.14
CA ILE A 317 -11.09 17.87 -5.69
C ILE A 317 -11.21 19.35 -5.28
N ARG A 318 -10.58 20.27 -6.01
CA ARG A 318 -10.75 21.73 -5.78
C ARG A 318 -12.16 22.20 -6.09
N GLU A 319 -12.77 21.67 -7.14
CA GLU A 319 -14.18 21.94 -7.45
C GLU A 319 -15.09 21.44 -6.32
N LEU A 320 -14.79 20.27 -5.74
CA LEU A 320 -15.58 19.62 -4.70
C LEU A 320 -15.38 20.26 -3.32
N LEU A 321 -14.14 20.45 -2.89
CA LEU A 321 -13.77 20.84 -1.51
C LEU A 321 -13.26 22.28 -1.38
N GLY A 322 -13.00 22.96 -2.49
CA GLY A 322 -12.36 24.27 -2.53
C GLY A 322 -10.83 24.22 -2.60
N MET A 323 -10.24 25.33 -3.05
CA MET A 323 -8.80 25.48 -3.29
C MET A 323 -7.92 25.24 -2.06
N GLN A 324 -8.46 25.42 -0.86
CA GLN A 324 -7.74 25.34 0.41
C GLN A 324 -7.68 23.89 0.95
N LYS A 325 -8.37 22.95 0.33
CA LYS A 325 -8.50 21.55 0.75
C LYS A 325 -7.88 20.58 -0.25
N ALA A 326 -7.24 21.05 -1.33
CA ALA A 326 -6.61 20.20 -2.33
C ALA A 326 -5.31 20.77 -2.85
N PHE A 327 -4.23 20.04 -2.67
CA PHE A 327 -2.87 20.42 -3.06
C PHE A 327 -2.22 19.26 -3.82
N THR A 328 -1.24 19.58 -4.69
CA THR A 328 -0.27 18.56 -5.09
C THR A 328 0.84 18.47 -4.03
N ALA A 329 1.58 17.36 -4.02
CA ALA A 329 2.71 17.19 -3.11
C ALA A 329 3.76 18.30 -3.32
N ASP A 330 4.07 18.66 -4.57
CA ASP A 330 4.99 19.75 -4.91
C ASP A 330 4.52 21.10 -4.42
N GLN A 331 3.22 21.39 -4.45
CA GLN A 331 2.66 22.62 -3.92
C GLN A 331 2.83 22.74 -2.40
N LEU A 332 2.60 21.65 -1.66
CA LEU A 332 2.84 21.64 -0.21
C LEU A 332 4.31 21.82 0.13
N ASN A 333 5.20 21.17 -0.61
CA ASN A 333 6.64 21.30 -0.45
C ASN A 333 7.09 22.77 -0.69
N ALA A 334 6.57 23.39 -1.72
CA ALA A 334 6.86 24.80 -2.00
C ALA A 334 6.37 25.75 -0.89
N MET A 335 5.24 25.43 -0.25
CA MET A 335 4.68 26.23 0.85
C MET A 335 5.42 26.05 2.17
N SER A 336 5.97 24.85 2.46
CA SER A 336 6.75 24.58 3.68
C SER A 336 8.16 25.22 3.65
N GLY A 337 8.60 25.67 2.48
CA GLY A 337 9.96 26.21 2.29
C GLY A 337 11.05 25.12 2.21
N ASP A 338 10.70 23.87 2.31
CA ASP A 338 11.59 22.75 2.10
C ASP A 338 11.88 22.56 0.59
N LYS A 339 13.13 22.68 0.23
CA LYS A 339 13.56 22.54 -1.18
C LYS A 339 13.41 21.11 -1.73
N LYS A 340 13.18 20.12 -0.87
CA LYS A 340 12.84 18.72 -1.19
C LYS A 340 12.12 18.12 0.02
N ALA A 341 10.82 17.87 -0.08
CA ALA A 341 10.22 16.93 0.85
C ALA A 341 10.89 15.57 0.65
N PRO A 342 11.17 14.84 1.74
CA PRO A 342 11.60 13.46 1.61
C PRO A 342 10.51 12.70 0.86
N LYS A 343 10.91 11.92 -0.14
CA LYS A 343 10.01 10.93 -0.75
C LYS A 343 9.50 10.00 0.34
N THR A 344 8.29 9.51 0.21
CA THR A 344 7.78 8.53 1.18
C THR A 344 8.64 7.27 1.16
N ALA A 345 9.03 6.77 2.33
CA ALA A 345 9.82 5.54 2.45
C ALA A 345 8.93 4.28 2.56
N GLY A 346 7.62 4.47 2.80
CA GLY A 346 6.63 3.40 2.80
C GLY A 346 6.34 2.93 1.39
N SER A 347 6.20 1.62 1.22
CA SER A 347 5.79 1.00 -0.04
C SER A 347 4.30 0.65 0.05
N GLU A 348 3.65 0.49 -1.11
CA GLU A 348 2.21 0.29 -1.24
C GLU A 348 1.95 -0.65 -2.44
N ASP A 349 1.18 -1.71 -2.25
CA ASP A 349 0.99 -2.73 -3.27
C ASP A 349 0.01 -2.34 -4.40
N PHE A 350 -0.72 -1.23 -4.25
CA PHE A 350 -1.41 -0.59 -5.38
C PHE A 350 -0.44 -0.26 -6.53
N ALA A 351 0.84 -0.25 -6.24
CA ALA A 351 1.90 -0.19 -7.23
C ALA A 351 1.74 -1.22 -8.34
N TYR A 352 1.28 -2.44 -8.05
CA TYR A 352 1.00 -3.43 -9.09
C TYR A 352 -0.09 -2.99 -10.08
N VAL A 353 -1.12 -2.28 -9.61
CA VAL A 353 -2.14 -1.67 -10.48
C VAL A 353 -1.50 -0.56 -11.30
N SER A 354 -0.70 0.32 -10.66
CA SER A 354 -0.08 1.47 -11.32
C SER A 354 0.92 1.08 -12.42
N GLN A 355 1.49 -0.12 -12.34
CA GLN A 355 2.34 -0.68 -13.41
C GLN A 355 1.55 -1.23 -14.61
N LYS A 356 0.21 -1.30 -14.51
CA LYS A 356 -0.65 -1.90 -15.55
C LYS A 356 -1.56 -0.87 -16.21
N VAL A 357 -2.05 0.12 -15.45
CA VAL A 357 -2.96 1.16 -15.93
C VAL A 357 -2.57 2.52 -15.35
N PRO A 358 -2.82 3.63 -16.06
CA PRO A 358 -2.64 4.98 -15.51
C PRO A 358 -3.35 5.10 -14.17
N SER A 359 -2.61 5.44 -13.12
CA SER A 359 -3.11 5.40 -11.76
C SER A 359 -2.73 6.65 -10.98
N ILE A 360 -3.47 6.94 -9.93
CA ILE A 360 -3.17 8.02 -8.99
C ILE A 360 -3.40 7.58 -7.55
N MET A 361 -2.44 7.87 -6.70
CA MET A 361 -2.56 7.81 -5.25
C MET A 361 -2.74 9.22 -4.71
N LEU A 362 -3.59 9.39 -3.71
CA LEU A 362 -3.66 10.60 -2.93
C LEU A 362 -3.66 10.31 -1.43
N ALA A 363 -3.07 11.21 -0.64
CA ALA A 363 -3.16 11.17 0.80
C ALA A 363 -4.31 12.08 1.28
N LEU A 364 -5.04 11.63 2.30
CA LEU A 364 -6.12 12.37 2.94
C LEU A 364 -5.78 12.61 4.41
N ALA A 365 -5.65 13.88 4.82
CA ALA A 365 -5.38 14.22 6.21
C ALA A 365 -6.54 13.77 7.11
N ALA A 366 -6.24 12.97 8.13
CA ALA A 366 -7.21 12.39 9.05
C ALA A 366 -6.80 12.63 10.51
N GLY A 367 -6.63 13.90 10.87
CA GLY A 367 -6.36 14.36 12.22
C GLY A 367 -5.01 15.07 12.38
N THR A 368 -5.01 16.17 13.14
CA THR A 368 -3.81 16.96 13.44
C THR A 368 -3.21 16.58 14.79
N PRO A 369 -1.90 16.78 15.01
CA PRO A 369 -1.27 16.56 16.31
C PRO A 369 -1.91 17.37 17.44
N ASP A 370 -2.28 18.63 17.17
CA ASP A 370 -2.89 19.53 18.14
C ASP A 370 -4.31 19.08 18.57
N ALA A 371 -4.98 18.32 17.72
CA ALA A 371 -6.28 17.70 18.03
C ALA A 371 -6.15 16.31 18.69
N GLY A 372 -4.93 15.88 19.04
CA GLY A 372 -4.68 14.61 19.72
C GLY A 372 -4.39 13.41 18.82
N TYR A 373 -4.23 13.63 17.50
CA TYR A 373 -3.85 12.61 16.52
C TYR A 373 -2.33 12.66 16.27
N CYS A 374 -1.54 12.37 17.31
CA CYS A 374 -0.10 12.59 17.32
C CYS A 374 0.74 11.35 17.04
N TYR A 375 0.14 10.16 16.97
CA TYR A 375 0.86 8.93 16.69
C TYR A 375 0.82 8.62 15.20
N PRO A 376 1.94 8.16 14.60
CA PRO A 376 1.99 7.78 13.19
C PRO A 376 1.28 6.44 12.96
N GLN A 377 1.02 6.11 11.70
CA GLN A 377 0.59 4.77 11.28
C GLN A 377 1.54 3.70 11.83
N HIS A 378 1.03 2.47 12.02
CA HIS A 378 1.70 1.32 12.62
C HIS A 378 2.08 1.51 14.10
N HIS A 379 1.60 2.56 14.76
CA HIS A 379 1.75 2.72 16.20
C HIS A 379 0.50 2.20 16.94
N PRO A 380 0.62 1.44 18.06
CA PRO A 380 -0.55 0.85 18.76
C PRO A 380 -1.54 1.88 19.32
N LYS A 381 -1.19 3.16 19.36
CA LYS A 381 -2.05 4.27 19.82
C LYS A 381 -2.49 5.21 18.71
N VAL A 382 -2.26 4.85 17.45
CA VAL A 382 -2.71 5.68 16.34
C VAL A 382 -4.24 5.80 16.34
N LYS A 383 -4.74 6.98 16.00
CA LYS A 383 -6.15 7.27 15.79
C LYS A 383 -6.32 8.10 14.53
N PHE A 384 -7.44 7.93 13.88
CA PHE A 384 -7.82 8.70 12.70
C PHE A 384 -9.11 9.49 12.98
N ASP A 385 -9.14 10.72 12.49
CA ASP A 385 -10.30 11.59 12.62
C ASP A 385 -11.39 11.16 11.64
N GLU A 386 -12.52 10.70 12.17
CA GLU A 386 -13.66 10.20 11.40
C GLU A 386 -14.30 11.28 10.50
N ALA A 387 -14.07 12.56 10.79
CA ALA A 387 -14.52 13.65 9.93
C ALA A 387 -13.94 13.62 8.50
N ALA A 388 -12.88 12.83 8.26
CA ALA A 388 -12.33 12.61 6.91
C ALA A 388 -13.18 11.67 6.05
N LEU A 389 -14.06 10.84 6.64
CA LEU A 389 -14.79 9.78 5.94
C LEU A 389 -15.69 10.30 4.83
N ALA A 390 -16.51 11.30 5.12
CA ALA A 390 -17.46 11.83 4.13
C ALA A 390 -16.72 12.53 2.96
N GLN A 391 -15.64 13.28 3.26
CA GLN A 391 -14.83 13.90 2.21
C GLN A 391 -14.13 12.85 1.35
N GLY A 392 -13.54 11.81 1.94
CA GLY A 392 -12.90 10.73 1.18
C GLY A 392 -13.89 9.98 0.28
N SER A 393 -15.10 9.69 0.80
CA SER A 393 -16.18 9.10 0.00
C SER A 393 -16.58 9.98 -1.19
N ALA A 394 -16.73 11.28 -0.95
CA ALA A 394 -17.06 12.26 -1.99
C ALA A 394 -15.93 12.36 -3.03
N ILE A 395 -14.66 12.39 -2.61
CA ILE A 395 -13.50 12.44 -3.51
C ILE A 395 -13.51 11.22 -4.45
N TYR A 396 -13.66 10.01 -3.91
CA TYR A 396 -13.73 8.79 -4.73
C TYR A 396 -14.83 8.89 -5.80
N ALA A 397 -16.07 9.10 -5.37
CA ALA A 397 -17.21 9.07 -6.28
C ALA A 397 -17.20 10.24 -7.27
N TYR A 398 -16.94 11.46 -6.79
CA TYR A 398 -16.94 12.65 -7.63
C TYR A 398 -15.82 12.62 -8.68
N THR A 399 -14.60 12.23 -8.29
CA THR A 399 -13.47 12.13 -9.21
C THR A 399 -13.76 11.13 -10.33
N ALA A 400 -14.28 9.94 -9.99
CA ALA A 400 -14.61 8.93 -10.97
C ALA A 400 -15.71 9.42 -11.94
N MET A 401 -16.79 10.01 -11.43
CA MET A 401 -17.90 10.52 -12.25
C MET A 401 -17.46 11.68 -13.16
N ARG A 402 -16.67 12.62 -12.64
CA ARG A 402 -16.16 13.76 -13.42
C ARG A 402 -15.25 13.29 -14.54
N TRP A 403 -14.27 12.43 -14.21
CA TRP A 403 -13.35 11.89 -15.21
C TRP A 403 -14.11 11.13 -16.30
N LEU A 404 -15.02 10.24 -15.91
CA LEU A 404 -15.84 9.47 -16.87
C LEU A 404 -16.69 10.38 -17.75
N SER A 405 -17.25 11.47 -17.22
CA SER A 405 -18.06 12.40 -18.01
C SER A 405 -17.25 13.15 -19.08
N GLU A 406 -15.97 13.37 -18.84
CA GLU A 406 -15.06 14.06 -19.79
C GLU A 406 -14.48 13.09 -20.83
N HIS A 407 -14.58 11.77 -20.59
CA HIS A 407 -14.07 10.72 -21.48
C HIS A 407 -15.19 9.81 -22.03
N CYS A 408 -16.41 10.36 -22.08
CA CYS A 408 -17.62 9.67 -22.54
C CYS A 408 -17.68 9.49 -24.08
#